data_22689f2864b7da9bdaee9cb84ef6a95d
#
_entry.id   22689f2864b7da9bdaee9cb84ef6a95d
#
_cell.length_a   1.000
_cell.length_b   1.000
_cell.length_c   1.000
_cell.angle_alpha   90.00
_cell.angle_beta   90.00
_cell.angle_gamma   90.00
#
_symmetry.space_group_name_H-M   'P 1'
#
loop_
_entity.id
_entity.type
_entity.pdbx_description
1 polymer ?
#
loop_
_entity_poly.entity_id
_entity_poly.type
_entity_poly.pdbx_seq_one_letter_code
_entity_poly.pdbx_strand_id
1 'polypeptide(L)'
;MRPEVQQLLYADETGELEGVFEVQVMDPVPVDRLPGVRSLIGGEDVVAWSHALLVLLGWGDEVGLVEAERIILGRIENPFDGVDTHRLHGVDLTFDNIAHALALGLDLNGLSHDRVRALAERLLQMSGSVFFQNGLESLVTALADPSLTEQTEGAISGLIEAGKNREASDLLPALAVLDADRAVRMIERVLSAEGLSRITALGVARTYARMPNASSKRELELIEAREDLPGANSFARRTLEDWGNAQP
;
A
#
# COMPACT_ATOMS: atom_id res chain seq x y z
N MET A 1 15.96 14.98 -16.13
CA MET A 1 16.79 14.58 -14.95
C MET A 1 18.25 14.44 -15.33
N ARG A 2 19.19 14.95 -14.52
CA ARG A 2 20.64 14.88 -14.78
C ARG A 2 21.17 13.46 -14.51
N PRO A 3 22.25 12.99 -15.22
CA PRO A 3 22.80 11.64 -15.02
C PRO A 3 23.19 11.32 -13.56
N GLU A 4 23.74 12.29 -12.85
CA GLU A 4 24.14 12.11 -11.44
C GLU A 4 22.91 11.84 -10.53
N VAL A 5 21.78 12.50 -10.82
CA VAL A 5 20.52 12.28 -10.10
C VAL A 5 19.93 10.91 -10.44
N GLN A 6 20.08 10.46 -11.71
CA GLN A 6 19.65 9.11 -12.08
C GLN A 6 20.45 8.04 -11.34
N GLN A 7 21.75 8.20 -11.20
CA GLN A 7 22.59 7.27 -10.42
C GLN A 7 22.19 7.22 -8.94
N LEU A 8 21.80 8.35 -8.36
CA LEU A 8 21.35 8.38 -6.97
C LEU A 8 20.04 7.66 -6.74
N LEU A 9 19.07 7.79 -7.67
CA LEU A 9 17.68 7.38 -7.48
C LEU A 9 17.34 6.03 -8.09
N TYR A 10 18.11 5.56 -9.09
CA TYR A 10 17.73 4.37 -9.87
C TYR A 10 18.84 3.34 -10.02
N ALA A 11 20.09 3.63 -9.59
CA ALA A 11 21.13 2.63 -9.70
C ALA A 11 21.03 1.60 -8.59
N ASP A 12 21.16 0.31 -8.96
CA ASP A 12 21.28 -0.81 -8.02
C ASP A 12 22.69 -0.85 -7.38
N GLU A 13 23.00 -1.94 -6.70
CA GLU A 13 24.32 -2.19 -6.06
C GLU A 13 25.45 -2.28 -7.10
N THR A 14 25.16 -2.67 -8.33
CA THR A 14 26.14 -2.81 -9.43
C THR A 14 26.32 -1.52 -10.21
N GLY A 15 25.48 -0.52 -9.99
CA GLY A 15 25.43 0.75 -10.73
C GLY A 15 24.58 0.66 -11.99
N GLU A 16 23.85 -0.44 -12.23
CA GLU A 16 22.86 -0.53 -13.29
C GLU A 16 21.61 0.26 -12.93
N LEU A 17 20.97 0.89 -13.93
CA LEU A 17 19.75 1.68 -13.68
C LEU A 17 18.53 0.76 -13.67
N GLU A 18 17.87 0.73 -12.53
CA GLU A 18 16.62 0.02 -12.26
C GLU A 18 15.47 1.02 -12.06
N GLY A 19 14.40 0.62 -11.40
CA GLY A 19 13.31 1.50 -11.00
C GLY A 19 13.49 2.06 -9.59
N VAL A 20 12.74 3.11 -9.26
CA VAL A 20 12.74 3.70 -7.91
C VAL A 20 12.30 2.68 -6.85
N PHE A 21 11.44 1.74 -7.20
CA PHE A 21 10.92 0.71 -6.30
C PHE A 21 11.97 -0.34 -5.93
N GLU A 22 12.87 -0.67 -6.85
CA GLU A 22 14.00 -1.58 -6.61
C GLU A 22 15.02 -0.95 -5.67
N VAL A 23 15.27 0.36 -5.83
CA VAL A 23 16.21 1.09 -4.97
C VAL A 23 15.66 1.28 -3.54
N GLN A 24 14.35 1.41 -3.37
CA GLN A 24 13.72 1.52 -2.04
C GLN A 24 13.99 0.29 -1.14
N VAL A 25 14.14 -0.88 -1.72
CA VAL A 25 14.29 -2.16 -0.98
C VAL A 25 15.74 -2.61 -0.85
N MET A 26 16.72 -1.77 -1.20
CA MET A 26 18.14 -2.09 -1.06
C MET A 26 18.50 -2.37 0.41
N ASP A 27 19.09 -3.53 0.65
CA ASP A 27 19.61 -3.95 1.96
C ASP A 27 21.03 -4.54 1.79
N PRO A 28 22.06 -3.92 2.36
CA PRO A 28 21.99 -2.75 3.26
C PRO A 28 21.68 -1.44 2.54
N VAL A 29 21.09 -0.50 3.28
CA VAL A 29 20.86 0.87 2.79
C VAL A 29 22.19 1.52 2.38
N PRO A 30 22.31 2.09 1.16
CA PRO A 30 23.55 2.69 0.67
C PRO A 30 23.78 4.07 1.33
N VAL A 31 24.38 4.07 2.52
CA VAL A 31 24.58 5.26 3.37
C VAL A 31 25.39 6.37 2.70
N ASP A 32 26.25 6.04 1.76
CA ASP A 32 27.03 6.99 0.94
C ASP A 32 26.15 7.82 -0.01
N ARG A 33 25.00 7.29 -0.43
CA ARG A 33 24.02 8.00 -1.28
C ARG A 33 23.10 8.92 -0.48
N LEU A 34 22.90 8.69 0.82
CA LEU A 34 21.95 9.46 1.65
C LEU A 34 22.10 10.98 1.53
N PRO A 35 23.32 11.58 1.62
CA PRO A 35 23.45 13.03 1.52
C PRO A 35 22.99 13.56 0.16
N GLY A 36 23.28 12.82 -0.93
CA GLY A 36 22.85 13.17 -2.27
C GLY A 36 21.34 13.11 -2.44
N VAL A 37 20.71 12.00 -2.00
CA VAL A 37 19.25 11.82 -2.09
C VAL A 37 18.51 12.85 -1.23
N ARG A 38 18.96 13.13 0.01
CA ARG A 38 18.40 14.17 0.89
C ARG A 38 18.45 15.56 0.23
N SER A 39 19.48 15.88 -0.53
CA SER A 39 19.62 17.18 -1.18
C SER A 39 18.61 17.42 -2.31
N LEU A 40 17.88 16.39 -2.75
CA LEU A 40 16.83 16.50 -3.76
C LEU A 40 15.47 16.92 -3.17
N ILE A 41 15.27 16.77 -1.86
CA ILE A 41 14.04 17.16 -1.17
C ILE A 41 13.87 18.69 -1.23
N GLY A 42 12.71 19.15 -1.70
CA GLY A 42 12.40 20.56 -1.90
C GLY A 42 13.09 21.19 -3.12
N GLY A 43 13.69 20.38 -3.99
CA GLY A 43 14.35 20.85 -5.21
C GLY A 43 13.36 21.29 -6.30
N GLU A 44 13.87 21.99 -7.32
CA GLU A 44 13.06 22.47 -8.47
C GLU A 44 12.60 21.31 -9.39
N ASP A 45 13.34 20.20 -9.46
CA ASP A 45 12.96 19.01 -10.22
C ASP A 45 11.99 18.17 -9.37
N VAL A 46 10.70 18.41 -9.55
CA VAL A 46 9.61 17.80 -8.76
C VAL A 46 9.59 16.28 -8.92
N VAL A 47 9.97 15.73 -10.06
CA VAL A 47 10.08 14.28 -10.27
C VAL A 47 11.23 13.70 -9.46
N ALA A 48 12.39 14.34 -9.47
CA ALA A 48 13.52 13.92 -8.64
C ALA A 48 13.20 14.03 -7.16
N TRP A 49 12.47 15.06 -6.74
CA TRP A 49 12.03 15.24 -5.37
C TRP A 49 11.03 14.13 -4.94
N SER A 50 9.99 13.84 -5.76
CA SER A 50 9.05 12.75 -5.49
C SER A 50 9.77 11.42 -5.30
N HIS A 51 10.64 11.06 -6.25
CA HIS A 51 11.37 9.79 -6.16
C HIS A 51 12.38 9.76 -5.01
N ALA A 52 13.03 10.86 -4.69
CA ALA A 52 13.90 10.97 -3.52
C ALA A 52 13.11 10.74 -2.21
N LEU A 53 11.89 11.28 -2.11
CA LEU A 53 11.00 11.04 -0.99
C LEU A 53 10.70 9.55 -0.81
N LEU A 54 10.31 8.86 -1.91
CA LEU A 54 10.01 7.43 -1.88
C LEU A 54 11.23 6.60 -1.44
N VAL A 55 12.41 6.89 -2.00
CA VAL A 55 13.66 6.19 -1.63
C VAL A 55 14.00 6.41 -0.17
N LEU A 56 13.96 7.65 0.32
CA LEU A 56 14.27 7.96 1.72
C LEU A 56 13.29 7.29 2.70
N LEU A 57 12.00 7.25 2.36
CA LEU A 57 11.00 6.56 3.19
C LEU A 57 11.29 5.06 3.25
N GLY A 58 11.53 4.40 2.11
CA GLY A 58 11.88 2.99 2.06
C GLY A 58 13.16 2.67 2.84
N TRP A 59 14.13 3.58 2.84
CA TRP A 59 15.37 3.47 3.62
C TRP A 59 15.24 3.86 5.11
N GLY A 60 14.03 4.19 5.58
CA GLY A 60 13.80 4.57 6.97
C GLY A 60 14.41 5.92 7.37
N ASP A 61 14.63 6.81 6.41
CA ASP A 61 15.33 8.08 6.64
C ASP A 61 14.42 9.15 7.24
N GLU A 62 14.91 9.83 8.28
CA GLU A 62 14.18 10.86 9.01
C GLU A 62 13.77 12.05 8.12
N VAL A 63 14.61 12.45 7.14
CA VAL A 63 14.28 13.56 6.22
C VAL A 63 13.09 13.19 5.36
N GLY A 64 13.02 11.94 4.87
CA GLY A 64 11.86 11.43 4.15
C GLY A 64 10.60 11.44 5.00
N LEU A 65 10.67 10.98 6.25
CA LEU A 65 9.52 10.96 7.15
C LEU A 65 9.00 12.37 7.45
N VAL A 66 9.88 13.33 7.76
CA VAL A 66 9.51 14.74 7.99
C VAL A 66 8.83 15.34 6.76
N GLU A 67 9.31 15.04 5.56
CA GLU A 67 8.72 15.56 4.33
C GLU A 67 7.35 14.92 4.04
N ALA A 68 7.20 13.61 4.25
CA ALA A 68 5.90 12.93 4.15
C ALA A 68 4.87 13.54 5.13
N GLU A 69 5.27 13.85 6.37
CA GLU A 69 4.42 14.55 7.33
C GLU A 69 3.98 15.93 6.85
N ARG A 70 4.88 16.70 6.24
CA ARG A 70 4.53 18.03 5.72
C ARG A 70 3.45 17.94 4.64
N ILE A 71 3.53 16.95 3.76
CA ILE A 71 2.59 16.75 2.65
C ILE A 71 1.28 16.13 3.14
N ILE A 72 1.32 15.00 3.82
CA ILE A 72 0.13 14.24 4.23
C ILE A 72 -0.71 15.02 5.27
N LEU A 73 -0.06 15.71 6.19
CA LEU A 73 -0.76 16.51 7.19
C LEU A 73 -1.20 17.89 6.66
N GLY A 74 -1.00 18.16 5.36
CA GLY A 74 -1.41 19.40 4.72
C GLY A 74 -0.65 20.65 5.20
N ARG A 75 0.60 20.48 5.67
CA ARG A 75 1.47 21.62 6.06
C ARG A 75 2.04 22.35 4.85
N ILE A 76 2.09 21.69 3.71
CA ILE A 76 2.37 22.26 2.39
C ILE A 76 1.34 21.71 1.40
N GLU A 77 1.12 22.45 0.31
CA GLU A 77 0.38 21.93 -0.84
C GLU A 77 1.13 20.74 -1.45
N ASN A 78 0.39 19.71 -1.94
CA ASN A 78 1.01 18.56 -2.56
C ASN A 78 1.80 18.99 -3.81
N PRO A 79 3.14 18.93 -3.80
CA PRO A 79 3.93 19.39 -4.95
C PRO A 79 3.96 18.37 -6.10
N PHE A 80 3.44 17.16 -5.89
CA PHE A 80 3.58 16.02 -6.80
C PHE A 80 2.33 15.75 -7.64
N ASP A 81 1.35 16.67 -7.61
CA ASP A 81 0.13 16.52 -8.40
C ASP A 81 0.44 16.24 -9.88
N GLY A 82 -0.02 15.10 -10.37
CA GLY A 82 0.22 14.63 -11.74
C GLY A 82 1.63 14.09 -12.05
N VAL A 83 2.53 14.01 -11.07
CA VAL A 83 3.89 13.43 -11.27
C VAL A 83 3.80 11.93 -11.47
N ASP A 84 3.11 11.22 -10.58
CA ASP A 84 2.96 9.76 -10.60
C ASP A 84 1.58 9.34 -11.11
N THR A 85 1.27 9.71 -12.36
CA THR A 85 -0.02 9.37 -12.96
C THR A 85 0.00 7.98 -13.59
N HIS A 86 -0.94 7.12 -13.18
CA HIS A 86 -1.10 5.81 -13.79
C HIS A 86 -1.44 5.92 -15.28
N ARG A 87 -0.56 5.40 -16.15
CA ARG A 87 -0.61 5.59 -17.62
C ARG A 87 -1.93 5.16 -18.27
N LEU A 88 -2.60 4.12 -17.73
CA LEU A 88 -3.82 3.57 -18.33
C LEU A 88 -5.10 4.24 -17.81
N HIS A 89 -5.08 4.80 -16.60
CA HIS A 89 -6.29 5.26 -15.92
C HIS A 89 -6.27 6.76 -15.59
N GLY A 90 -5.14 7.45 -15.77
CA GLY A 90 -5.00 8.86 -15.48
C GLY A 90 -5.20 9.24 -14.00
N VAL A 91 -5.04 8.27 -13.09
CA VAL A 91 -5.17 8.49 -11.64
C VAL A 91 -3.82 8.81 -11.02
N ASP A 92 -3.80 9.77 -10.12
CA ASP A 92 -2.60 10.12 -9.34
C ASP A 92 -2.33 9.04 -8.29
N LEU A 93 -1.11 8.49 -8.30
CA LEU A 93 -0.63 7.45 -7.39
C LEU A 93 0.28 8.01 -6.29
N THR A 94 0.48 9.30 -6.20
CA THR A 94 1.42 9.93 -5.26
C THR A 94 1.23 9.40 -3.83
N PHE A 95 0.01 9.47 -3.30
CA PHE A 95 -0.25 9.04 -1.92
C PHE A 95 -0.22 7.52 -1.75
N ASP A 96 -0.56 6.76 -2.79
CA ASP A 96 -0.43 5.29 -2.78
C ASP A 96 1.05 4.87 -2.69
N ASN A 97 1.91 5.49 -3.50
CA ASN A 97 3.35 5.25 -3.49
C ASN A 97 4.00 5.67 -2.16
N ILE A 98 3.60 6.82 -1.59
CA ILE A 98 4.08 7.27 -0.28
C ILE A 98 3.65 6.28 0.82
N ALA A 99 2.40 5.82 0.81
CA ALA A 99 1.92 4.84 1.77
C ALA A 99 2.70 3.51 1.68
N HIS A 100 2.97 3.06 0.46
CA HIS A 100 3.80 1.87 0.23
C HIS A 100 5.23 2.04 0.75
N ALA A 101 5.87 3.18 0.46
CA ALA A 101 7.21 3.48 0.93
C ALA A 101 7.30 3.58 2.47
N LEU A 102 6.27 4.13 3.13
CA LEU A 102 6.15 4.15 4.59
C LEU A 102 6.06 2.72 5.17
N ALA A 103 5.30 1.83 4.53
CA ALA A 103 5.20 0.43 4.94
C ALA A 103 6.57 -0.26 4.87
N LEU A 104 7.30 -0.09 3.77
CA LEU A 104 8.65 -0.64 3.59
C LEU A 104 9.63 -0.11 4.66
N GLY A 105 9.61 1.19 4.91
CA GLY A 105 10.48 1.81 5.90
C GLY A 105 10.20 1.35 7.34
N LEU A 106 8.95 0.98 7.66
CA LEU A 106 8.60 0.34 8.93
C LEU A 106 9.19 -1.07 9.02
N ASP A 107 8.95 -1.89 8.00
CA ASP A 107 9.30 -3.31 8.01
C ASP A 107 10.82 -3.54 7.95
N LEU A 108 11.52 -2.77 7.13
CA LEU A 108 12.93 -3.00 6.85
C LEU A 108 13.87 -2.11 7.67
N ASN A 109 13.51 -0.86 7.96
CA ASN A 109 14.45 0.16 8.41
C ASN A 109 14.01 0.96 9.65
N GLY A 110 12.94 0.53 10.32
CA GLY A 110 12.59 0.99 11.66
C GLY A 110 12.13 2.46 11.76
N LEU A 111 11.35 2.95 10.80
CA LEU A 111 10.65 4.23 10.94
C LEU A 111 9.85 4.28 12.25
N SER A 112 9.69 5.49 12.80
CA SER A 112 8.90 5.69 14.03
C SER A 112 7.45 5.25 13.85
N HIS A 113 7.07 4.15 14.54
CA HIS A 113 5.74 3.55 14.46
C HIS A 113 4.63 4.57 14.80
N ASP A 114 4.77 5.37 15.86
CA ASP A 114 3.76 6.34 16.25
C ASP A 114 3.55 7.45 15.21
N ARG A 115 4.63 7.92 14.60
CA ARG A 115 4.54 8.96 13.56
C ARG A 115 3.90 8.41 12.28
N VAL A 116 4.33 7.22 11.86
CA VAL A 116 3.75 6.57 10.67
C VAL A 116 2.28 6.20 10.90
N ARG A 117 1.89 5.79 12.12
CA ARG A 117 0.48 5.58 12.49
C ARG A 117 -0.35 6.86 12.31
N ALA A 118 0.15 8.01 12.77
CA ALA A 118 -0.55 9.28 12.57
C ALA A 118 -0.73 9.65 11.09
N LEU A 119 0.24 9.28 10.23
CA LEU A 119 0.11 9.44 8.78
C LEU A 119 -0.92 8.47 8.19
N ALA A 120 -0.95 7.22 8.63
CA ALA A 120 -1.92 6.23 8.20
C ALA A 120 -3.35 6.66 8.56
N GLU A 121 -3.59 7.19 9.77
CA GLU A 121 -4.89 7.76 10.16
C GLU A 121 -5.34 8.86 9.19
N ARG A 122 -4.42 9.74 8.80
CA ARG A 122 -4.73 10.81 7.85
C ARG A 122 -5.01 10.29 6.45
N LEU A 123 -4.23 9.33 5.96
CA LEU A 123 -4.44 8.70 4.64
C LEU A 123 -5.77 7.93 4.59
N LEU A 124 -6.16 7.24 5.66
CA LEU A 124 -7.48 6.60 5.78
C LEU A 124 -8.62 7.63 5.66
N GLN A 125 -8.49 8.82 6.28
CA GLN A 125 -9.47 9.89 6.14
C GLN A 125 -9.56 10.44 4.70
N MET A 126 -8.46 10.36 3.94
CA MET A 126 -8.39 10.85 2.55
C MET A 126 -8.87 9.82 1.53
N SER A 127 -9.10 8.55 1.89
CA SER A 127 -9.41 7.45 0.96
C SER A 127 -10.64 7.68 0.08
N GLY A 128 -11.59 8.50 0.53
CA GLY A 128 -12.76 8.90 -0.28
C GLY A 128 -12.42 9.84 -1.44
N SER A 129 -11.36 10.64 -1.34
CA SER A 129 -10.97 11.68 -2.29
C SER A 129 -9.67 11.37 -3.05
N VAL A 130 -8.82 10.53 -2.51
CA VAL A 130 -7.54 10.09 -3.09
C VAL A 130 -7.65 8.64 -3.50
N PHE A 131 -7.04 8.28 -4.62
CA PHE A 131 -6.99 6.89 -5.08
C PHE A 131 -5.85 6.14 -4.39
N PHE A 132 -6.17 4.97 -3.86
CA PHE A 132 -5.20 4.00 -3.36
C PHE A 132 -5.39 2.66 -4.07
N GLN A 133 -4.30 2.08 -4.53
CA GLN A 133 -4.30 0.75 -5.13
C GLN A 133 -4.00 -0.34 -4.09
N ASN A 134 -2.81 -0.32 -3.51
CA ASN A 134 -2.38 -1.26 -2.47
C ASN A 134 -1.54 -0.60 -1.37
N GLY A 135 -1.05 0.61 -1.56
CA GLY A 135 -0.13 1.26 -0.63
C GLY A 135 -0.75 1.45 0.75
N LEU A 136 -2.01 1.91 0.80
CA LEU A 136 -2.70 2.10 2.07
C LEU A 136 -2.98 0.78 2.79
N GLU A 137 -3.35 -0.29 2.08
CA GLU A 137 -3.50 -1.64 2.62
C GLU A 137 -2.17 -2.14 3.20
N SER A 138 -1.09 -1.98 2.45
CA SER A 138 0.26 -2.38 2.88
C SER A 138 0.68 -1.63 4.15
N LEU A 139 0.45 -0.32 4.22
CA LEU A 139 0.79 0.51 5.37
C LEU A 139 0.04 0.11 6.63
N VAL A 140 -1.29 -0.06 6.54
CA VAL A 140 -2.11 -0.47 7.69
C VAL A 140 -1.75 -1.89 8.15
N THR A 141 -1.42 -2.78 7.20
CA THR A 141 -0.97 -4.14 7.49
C THR A 141 0.40 -4.15 8.17
N ALA A 142 1.37 -3.35 7.73
CA ALA A 142 2.69 -3.23 8.33
C ALA A 142 2.62 -2.66 9.76
N LEU A 143 1.74 -1.69 9.99
CA LEU A 143 1.51 -1.15 11.32
C LEU A 143 0.88 -2.19 12.26
N ALA A 144 -0.08 -2.99 11.78
CA ALA A 144 -0.84 -3.98 12.56
C ALA A 144 -1.35 -3.43 13.91
N ASP A 145 -1.68 -2.13 13.97
CA ASP A 145 -2.08 -1.41 15.18
C ASP A 145 -3.61 -1.44 15.34
N PRO A 146 -4.15 -2.12 16.38
CA PRO A 146 -5.60 -2.23 16.59
C PRO A 146 -6.31 -0.86 16.74
N SER A 147 -5.59 0.21 17.08
CA SER A 147 -6.18 1.55 17.17
C SER A 147 -6.68 2.08 15.82
N LEU A 148 -6.20 1.53 14.71
CA LEU A 148 -6.63 1.88 13.34
C LEU A 148 -7.92 1.15 12.90
N THR A 149 -8.44 0.22 13.70
CA THR A 149 -9.58 -0.64 13.31
C THR A 149 -10.81 0.18 12.92
N GLU A 150 -11.21 1.14 13.74
CA GLU A 150 -12.40 1.97 13.49
C GLU A 150 -12.23 2.88 12.29
N GLN A 151 -11.04 3.46 12.11
CA GLN A 151 -10.73 4.32 10.98
C GLN A 151 -10.72 3.52 9.67
N THR A 152 -10.15 2.30 9.69
CA THR A 152 -10.11 1.41 8.53
C THR A 152 -11.52 0.95 8.14
N GLU A 153 -12.34 0.52 9.10
CA GLU A 153 -13.75 0.17 8.85
C GLU A 153 -14.55 1.36 8.32
N GLY A 154 -14.32 2.55 8.89
CA GLY A 154 -14.95 3.80 8.43
C GLY A 154 -14.56 4.17 7.00
N ALA A 155 -13.28 4.03 6.64
CA ALA A 155 -12.77 4.24 5.27
C ALA A 155 -13.44 3.28 4.28
N ILE A 156 -13.49 1.98 4.58
CA ILE A 156 -14.16 0.97 3.75
C ILE A 156 -15.65 1.32 3.57
N SER A 157 -16.33 1.69 4.67
CA SER A 157 -17.75 2.07 4.64
C SER A 157 -18.00 3.27 3.72
N GLY A 158 -17.20 4.32 3.85
CA GLY A 158 -17.29 5.51 3.01
C GLY A 158 -17.00 5.21 1.53
N LEU A 159 -16.08 4.31 1.23
CA LEU A 159 -15.81 3.86 -0.14
C LEU A 159 -17.01 3.11 -0.73
N ILE A 160 -17.65 2.21 0.03
CA ILE A 160 -18.87 1.50 -0.41
C ILE A 160 -19.99 2.52 -0.69
N GLU A 161 -20.23 3.48 0.20
CA GLU A 161 -21.25 4.53 0.05
C GLU A 161 -21.00 5.42 -1.17
N ALA A 162 -19.72 5.63 -1.51
CA ALA A 162 -19.31 6.36 -2.72
C ALA A 162 -19.33 5.51 -4.01
N GLY A 163 -19.71 4.22 -3.94
CA GLY A 163 -19.70 3.30 -5.08
C GLY A 163 -18.29 2.86 -5.53
N LYS A 164 -17.28 3.08 -4.70
CA LYS A 164 -15.88 2.72 -4.93
C LYS A 164 -15.57 1.31 -4.38
N ASN A 165 -16.32 0.32 -4.85
CA ASN A 165 -16.31 -1.04 -4.28
C ASN A 165 -14.96 -1.77 -4.49
N ARG A 166 -14.22 -1.42 -5.54
CA ARG A 166 -12.87 -1.94 -5.77
C ARG A 166 -11.93 -1.49 -4.65
N GLU A 167 -11.83 -0.19 -4.43
CA GLU A 167 -10.96 0.40 -3.41
C GLU A 167 -11.38 -0.07 -2.00
N ALA A 168 -12.68 -0.23 -1.77
CA ALA A 168 -13.20 -0.83 -0.54
C ALA A 168 -12.69 -2.27 -0.36
N SER A 169 -12.75 -3.10 -1.42
CA SER A 169 -12.29 -4.49 -1.37
C SER A 169 -10.76 -4.60 -1.23
N ASP A 170 -10.01 -3.66 -1.82
CA ASP A 170 -8.54 -3.64 -1.72
C ASP A 170 -8.06 -3.32 -0.29
N LEU A 171 -8.87 -2.64 0.53
CA LEU A 171 -8.56 -2.31 1.93
C LEU A 171 -9.03 -3.38 2.95
N LEU A 172 -9.91 -4.31 2.55
CA LEU A 172 -10.40 -5.38 3.42
C LEU A 172 -9.29 -6.25 4.06
N PRO A 173 -8.20 -6.64 3.33
CA PRO A 173 -7.14 -7.45 3.92
C PRO A 173 -6.46 -6.77 5.12
N ALA A 174 -6.33 -5.44 5.11
CA ALA A 174 -5.78 -4.69 6.24
C ALA A 174 -6.72 -4.78 7.46
N LEU A 175 -8.03 -4.65 7.25
CA LEU A 175 -9.00 -4.82 8.34
C LEU A 175 -8.96 -6.23 8.93
N ALA A 176 -8.71 -7.27 8.12
CA ALA A 176 -8.60 -8.64 8.61
C ALA A 176 -7.38 -8.85 9.54
N VAL A 177 -6.29 -8.12 9.33
CA VAL A 177 -5.13 -8.10 10.22
C VAL A 177 -5.47 -7.44 11.55
N LEU A 178 -6.29 -6.39 11.53
CA LEU A 178 -6.67 -5.62 12.71
C LEU A 178 -7.80 -6.29 13.51
N ASP A 179 -8.82 -6.78 12.81
CA ASP A 179 -10.04 -7.39 13.40
C ASP A 179 -10.74 -8.29 12.36
N ALA A 180 -10.54 -9.59 12.48
CA ALA A 180 -11.08 -10.58 11.55
C ALA A 180 -12.62 -10.59 11.51
N ASP A 181 -13.28 -10.40 12.65
CA ASP A 181 -14.77 -10.43 12.72
C ASP A 181 -15.36 -9.19 12.02
N ARG A 182 -14.73 -8.03 12.17
CA ARG A 182 -15.13 -6.82 11.44
C ARG A 182 -14.90 -7.00 9.95
N ALA A 183 -13.78 -7.59 9.54
CA ALA A 183 -13.48 -7.85 8.13
C ALA A 183 -14.56 -8.74 7.48
N VAL A 184 -15.01 -9.81 8.15
CA VAL A 184 -16.09 -10.66 7.64
C VAL A 184 -17.38 -9.87 7.42
N ARG A 185 -17.79 -9.04 8.39
CA ARG A 185 -18.97 -8.18 8.21
C ARG A 185 -18.83 -7.19 7.05
N MET A 186 -17.63 -6.65 6.84
CA MET A 186 -17.37 -5.72 5.74
C MET A 186 -17.31 -6.42 4.38
N ILE A 187 -16.83 -7.68 4.30
CA ILE A 187 -16.97 -8.53 3.10
C ILE A 187 -18.44 -8.64 2.72
N GLU A 188 -19.34 -8.98 3.67
CA GLU A 188 -20.78 -9.09 3.42
C GLU A 188 -21.37 -7.79 2.85
N ARG A 189 -20.94 -6.63 3.36
CA ARG A 189 -21.39 -5.33 2.86
C ARG A 189 -20.91 -5.07 1.43
N VAL A 190 -19.62 -5.31 1.13
CA VAL A 190 -19.07 -5.19 -0.24
C VAL A 190 -19.81 -6.11 -1.21
N LEU A 191 -20.02 -7.38 -0.83
CA LEU A 191 -20.73 -8.35 -1.65
C LEU A 191 -22.22 -8.00 -1.82
N SER A 192 -22.84 -7.37 -0.84
CA SER A 192 -24.23 -6.90 -0.94
C SER A 192 -24.36 -5.70 -1.91
N ALA A 193 -23.32 -4.88 -2.01
CA ALA A 193 -23.31 -3.72 -2.88
C ALA A 193 -23.07 -4.07 -4.37
N GLU A 194 -22.20 -5.03 -4.67
CA GLU A 194 -21.77 -5.34 -6.05
C GLU A 194 -21.75 -6.85 -6.36
N GLY A 195 -21.82 -7.71 -5.36
CA GLY A 195 -21.60 -9.14 -5.52
C GLY A 195 -20.11 -9.50 -5.66
N LEU A 196 -19.83 -10.78 -5.85
CA LEU A 196 -18.50 -11.29 -6.15
C LEU A 196 -18.20 -11.10 -7.64
N SER A 197 -17.65 -9.96 -7.97
CA SER A 197 -17.29 -9.55 -9.34
C SER A 197 -15.78 -9.66 -9.58
N ARG A 198 -15.34 -9.45 -10.84
CA ARG A 198 -13.90 -9.34 -11.16
C ARG A 198 -13.21 -8.19 -10.42
N ILE A 199 -13.97 -7.20 -10.00
CA ILE A 199 -13.47 -6.00 -9.33
C ILE A 199 -13.18 -6.30 -7.85
N THR A 200 -14.10 -6.99 -7.16
CA THR A 200 -14.04 -7.21 -5.71
C THR A 200 -13.42 -8.55 -5.29
N ALA A 201 -13.42 -9.54 -6.19
CA ALA A 201 -13.07 -10.92 -5.85
C ALA A 201 -11.64 -11.09 -5.33
N LEU A 202 -10.67 -10.35 -5.89
CA LEU A 202 -9.27 -10.48 -5.44
C LEU A 202 -9.08 -9.92 -4.04
N GLY A 203 -9.66 -8.77 -3.72
CA GLY A 203 -9.62 -8.19 -2.38
C GLY A 203 -10.27 -9.10 -1.35
N VAL A 204 -11.44 -9.68 -1.69
CA VAL A 204 -12.14 -10.67 -0.83
C VAL A 204 -11.28 -11.91 -0.62
N ALA A 205 -10.67 -12.48 -1.68
CA ALA A 205 -9.80 -13.65 -1.56
C ALA A 205 -8.56 -13.36 -0.69
N ARG A 206 -7.92 -12.21 -0.87
CA ARG A 206 -6.79 -11.76 -0.04
C ARG A 206 -7.19 -11.61 1.43
N THR A 207 -8.41 -11.16 1.68
CA THR A 207 -8.96 -11.02 3.04
C THR A 207 -9.12 -12.38 3.71
N TYR A 208 -9.75 -13.35 3.02
CA TYR A 208 -9.86 -14.70 3.57
C TYR A 208 -8.49 -15.36 3.79
N ALA A 209 -7.51 -15.09 2.93
CA ALA A 209 -6.15 -15.59 3.09
C ALA A 209 -5.45 -15.10 4.38
N ARG A 210 -5.84 -13.93 4.91
CA ARG A 210 -5.35 -13.40 6.20
C ARG A 210 -5.99 -14.06 7.42
N MET A 211 -7.06 -14.85 7.24
CA MET A 211 -7.83 -15.47 8.31
C MET A 211 -7.85 -17.00 8.15
N PRO A 212 -6.73 -17.73 8.41
CA PRO A 212 -6.61 -19.17 8.14
C PRO A 212 -7.49 -20.00 9.10
N ASN A 213 -8.74 -20.21 8.73
CA ASN A 213 -9.70 -21.04 9.43
C ASN A 213 -10.59 -21.83 8.46
N ALA A 214 -11.39 -22.76 8.98
CA ALA A 214 -12.23 -23.64 8.16
C ALA A 214 -13.29 -22.87 7.31
N SER A 215 -13.82 -21.76 7.81
CA SER A 215 -14.77 -20.94 7.06
C SER A 215 -14.08 -20.26 5.89
N SER A 216 -12.94 -19.59 6.14
CA SER A 216 -12.14 -18.93 5.10
C SER A 216 -11.65 -19.91 4.04
N LYS A 217 -11.28 -21.13 4.45
CA LYS A 217 -10.89 -22.18 3.50
C LYS A 217 -12.03 -22.50 2.56
N ARG A 218 -13.24 -22.69 3.09
CA ARG A 218 -14.42 -22.95 2.26
C ARG A 218 -14.73 -21.83 1.27
N GLU A 219 -14.62 -20.58 1.70
CA GLU A 219 -14.85 -19.43 0.83
C GLU A 219 -13.78 -19.33 -0.28
N LEU A 220 -12.51 -19.61 0.05
CA LEU A 220 -11.44 -19.70 -0.95
C LEU A 220 -11.67 -20.84 -1.96
N GLU A 221 -12.15 -22.02 -1.52
CA GLU A 221 -12.54 -23.12 -2.41
C GLU A 221 -13.66 -22.70 -3.39
N LEU A 222 -14.64 -21.93 -2.91
CA LEU A 222 -15.71 -21.39 -3.76
C LEU A 222 -15.17 -20.36 -4.78
N ILE A 223 -14.22 -19.52 -4.40
CA ILE A 223 -13.57 -18.56 -5.31
C ILE A 223 -12.68 -19.29 -6.32
N GLU A 224 -11.94 -20.32 -5.89
CA GLU A 224 -11.10 -21.14 -6.77
C GLU A 224 -11.93 -21.78 -7.90
N ALA A 225 -13.13 -22.25 -7.61
CA ALA A 225 -14.02 -22.88 -8.59
C ALA A 225 -14.60 -21.88 -9.64
N ARG A 226 -14.37 -20.56 -9.48
CA ARG A 226 -14.91 -19.51 -10.37
C ARG A 226 -13.98 -19.21 -11.53
N GLU A 227 -14.18 -19.83 -12.68
CA GLU A 227 -13.38 -19.60 -13.90
C GLU A 227 -13.54 -18.19 -14.48
N ASP A 228 -14.66 -17.53 -14.20
CA ASP A 228 -14.92 -16.14 -14.61
C ASP A 228 -14.14 -15.08 -13.80
N LEU A 229 -13.42 -15.50 -12.74
CA LEU A 229 -12.61 -14.67 -11.84
C LEU A 229 -11.11 -15.05 -11.87
N PRO A 230 -10.41 -15.00 -13.00
CA PRO A 230 -9.10 -15.65 -13.18
C PRO A 230 -8.01 -15.19 -12.20
N GLY A 231 -8.00 -13.92 -11.81
CA GLY A 231 -7.03 -13.40 -10.84
C GLY A 231 -7.29 -13.90 -9.41
N ALA A 232 -8.53 -13.81 -8.95
CA ALA A 232 -8.93 -14.28 -7.62
C ALA A 232 -8.87 -15.81 -7.51
N ASN A 233 -9.30 -16.53 -8.53
CA ASN A 233 -9.22 -17.99 -8.64
C ASN A 233 -7.77 -18.49 -8.50
N SER A 234 -6.84 -17.90 -9.27
CA SER A 234 -5.42 -18.28 -9.21
C SER A 234 -4.78 -17.95 -7.86
N PHE A 235 -5.20 -16.85 -7.23
CA PHE A 235 -4.75 -16.48 -5.88
C PHE A 235 -5.28 -17.47 -4.84
N ALA A 236 -6.59 -17.78 -4.86
CA ALA A 236 -7.21 -18.71 -3.93
C ALA A 236 -6.56 -20.10 -4.01
N ARG A 237 -6.31 -20.61 -5.23
CA ARG A 237 -5.61 -21.89 -5.44
C ARG A 237 -4.25 -21.92 -4.74
N ARG A 238 -3.39 -20.94 -5.00
CA ARG A 238 -2.05 -20.87 -4.38
C ARG A 238 -2.15 -20.83 -2.87
N THR A 239 -3.06 -20.01 -2.33
CA THR A 239 -3.27 -19.93 -0.88
C THR A 239 -3.69 -21.25 -0.26
N LEU A 240 -4.60 -22.00 -0.92
CA LEU A 240 -5.04 -23.32 -0.45
C LEU A 240 -3.94 -24.37 -0.53
N GLU A 241 -3.10 -24.32 -1.57
CA GLU A 241 -1.90 -25.16 -1.69
C GLU A 241 -0.90 -24.89 -0.56
N ASP A 242 -0.63 -23.61 -0.27
CA ASP A 242 0.26 -23.18 0.81
C ASP A 242 -0.25 -23.64 2.18
N TRP A 243 -1.55 -23.51 2.43
CA TRP A 243 -2.15 -24.00 3.68
C TRP A 243 -2.15 -25.53 3.79
N GLY A 244 -2.30 -26.24 2.67
CA GLY A 244 -2.18 -27.71 2.62
C GLY A 244 -0.78 -28.20 2.96
N ASN A 245 0.23 -27.46 2.50
CA ASN A 245 1.65 -27.80 2.73
C ASN A 245 2.15 -27.41 4.14
N ALA A 246 1.46 -26.46 4.80
CA ALA A 246 1.84 -25.98 6.15
C ALA A 246 1.29 -26.86 7.30
N GLN A 247 0.44 -27.86 6.99
CA GLN A 247 -0.02 -28.82 8.00
C GLN A 247 1.02 -29.95 8.13
N PRO A 248 1.59 -30.19 9.34
CA PRO A 248 2.54 -31.27 9.59
C PRO A 248 1.90 -32.65 9.51
#